data_ff89ed37ceb8290a95d13316c74297f3
#
_entry.id   ff89ed37ceb8290a95d13316c74297f3
#
_cell.length_a   1.000
_cell.length_b   1.000
_cell.length_c   1.000
_cell.angle_alpha   90.00
_cell.angle_beta   90.00
_cell.angle_gamma   90.00
#
_symmetry.space_group_name_H-M   'P 1'
#
loop_
_entity.id
_entity.type
_entity.pdbx_description
1 polymer ?
#
loop_
_entity_poly.entity_id
_entity_poly.type
_entity_poly.pdbx_seq_one_letter_code
_entity_poly.pdbx_strand_id
1 'polypeptide(L)'
;VLLLILSAMVAMPGNAEIELAGYWQHESDPMWIEMRPETGEGVMLRNDNRPDRVGFLVVTDLVAGDGPAEWSAQVYAARLGEYRKAQITLTDESRMIFTVKVGFVRRSVEWTRVSEVPTEADGG
;
A
#
# COMPACT_ATOMS: atom_id res chain seq x y z
N VAL A 1 -21.82 -28.74 34.12
CA VAL A 1 -21.65 -28.33 33.90
C VAL A 1 -21.08 -27.69 33.00
N LEU A 2 -21.00 -27.24 32.73
CA LEU A 2 -20.71 -26.71 32.11
C LEU A 2 -20.21 -26.21 31.20
N LEU A 3 -19.93 -25.75 30.81
CA LEU A 3 -19.53 -25.26 30.19
C LEU A 3 -19.09 -24.70 29.29
N LEU A 4 -18.82 -24.21 28.92
CA LEU A 4 -18.49 -23.71 28.26
C LEU A 4 -18.09 -23.19 27.39
N ILE A 5 -17.82 -22.67 27.05
CA ILE A 5 -17.49 -22.24 26.38
C ILE A 5 -17.08 -21.66 25.52
N LEU A 6 -16.87 -21.25 25.22
CA LEU A 6 -16.52 -20.79 24.53
C LEU A 6 -16.21 -20.27 23.66
N SER A 7 -15.99 -20.00 23.41
CA SER A 7 -15.62 -19.55 22.73
C SER A 7 -15.29 -18.91 21.92
N ALA A 8 -15.21 -18.57 21.64
CA ALA A 8 -14.88 -18.06 20.98
C ALA A 8 -14.57 -17.48 20.16
N MET A 9 -14.44 -17.11 19.88
CA MET A 9 -14.15 -16.62 19.17
C MET A 9 -13.80 -16.07 18.44
N VAL A 10 -13.79 -15.65 18.11
CA VAL A 10 -13.43 -15.15 17.56
C VAL A 10 -13.21 -14.58 16.65
N ALA A 11 -13.15 -14.22 16.28
CA ALA A 11 -12.92 -13.75 15.55
C ALA A 11 -12.81 -13.22 14.70
N MET A 12 -12.88 -12.75 14.24
CA MET A 12 -12.79 -12.29 13.50
C MET A 12 -12.73 -11.79 12.75
N PRO A 13 -12.76 -11.41 12.45
CA PRO A 13 -12.86 -11.08 11.73
C PRO A 13 -12.80 -10.52 10.67
N GLY A 14 -13.47 -10.46 10.28
CA GLY A 14 -13.61 -10.12 9.05
C GLY A 14 -13.00 -8.94 8.61
N ASN A 15 -13.18 -8.08 9.18
CA ASN A 15 -12.73 -6.95 8.88
C ASN A 15 -11.41 -6.92 8.61
N ALA A 16 -10.83 -7.53 9.29
CA ALA A 16 -9.47 -7.42 9.15
C ALA A 16 -9.01 -8.02 7.93
N GLU A 17 -9.79 -8.59 7.25
CA GLU A 17 -9.33 -9.29 6.19
C GLU A 17 -8.72 -8.57 5.13
N ILE A 18 -9.06 -7.42 4.87
CA ILE A 18 -8.43 -6.69 3.79
C ILE A 18 -7.23 -5.99 4.37
N GLU A 19 -6.06 -6.51 4.10
CA GLU A 19 -4.84 -5.95 4.61
C GLU A 19 -4.09 -5.15 3.59
N LEU A 20 -3.54 -4.03 4.02
CA LEU A 20 -2.72 -3.21 3.17
C LEU A 20 -1.32 -3.78 3.04
N ALA A 21 -0.88 -4.54 4.02
CA ALA A 21 0.46 -5.10 4.00
C ALA A 21 0.67 -6.00 2.80
N GLY A 22 1.85 -5.94 2.23
CA GLY A 22 2.18 -6.82 1.12
C GLY A 22 2.87 -6.08 0.00
N TYR A 23 2.99 -6.76 -1.13
CA TYR A 23 3.71 -6.24 -2.29
C TYR A 23 2.73 -5.77 -3.35
N TRP A 24 3.07 -4.65 -3.98
CA TRP A 24 2.18 -4.01 -4.93
C TRP A 24 2.95 -3.55 -6.15
N GLN A 25 2.38 -3.75 -7.32
CA GLN A 25 2.98 -3.35 -8.58
C GLN A 25 2.25 -2.15 -9.16
N HIS A 26 3.00 -1.17 -9.64
CA HIS A 26 2.44 0.05 -10.23
C HIS A 26 1.65 -0.30 -11.50
N GLU A 27 0.59 0.45 -11.74
CA GLU A 27 -0.31 0.17 -12.87
C GLU A 27 0.36 0.25 -14.23
N SER A 28 1.34 1.10 -14.41
CA SER A 28 1.96 1.28 -15.72
C SER A 28 3.47 1.22 -15.72
N ASP A 29 4.11 1.62 -14.64
CA ASP A 29 5.56 1.65 -14.60
C ASP A 29 6.12 0.39 -13.97
N PRO A 30 7.33 -0.03 -14.36
CA PRO A 30 7.94 -1.24 -13.79
C PRO A 30 8.51 -0.94 -12.41
N MET A 31 7.63 -0.81 -11.44
CA MET A 31 8.06 -0.59 -10.07
C MET A 31 7.15 -1.31 -9.11
N TRP A 32 7.73 -1.73 -8.01
CA TRP A 32 7.07 -2.53 -6.99
C TRP A 32 7.41 -1.97 -5.62
N ILE A 33 6.41 -1.92 -4.75
CA ILE A 33 6.61 -1.41 -3.40
C ILE A 33 6.09 -2.44 -2.41
N GLU A 34 6.54 -2.31 -1.17
CA GLU A 34 6.00 -3.09 -0.08
C GLU A 34 5.36 -2.13 0.90
N MET A 35 4.09 -2.37 1.23
CA MET A 35 3.40 -1.56 2.22
C MET A 35 3.59 -2.22 3.59
N ARG A 36 4.00 -1.43 4.55
CA ARG A 36 4.27 -1.88 5.92
C ARG A 36 3.45 -1.05 6.90
N PRO A 37 2.17 -1.37 7.06
CA PRO A 37 1.31 -0.56 7.92
C PRO A 37 1.77 -0.51 9.37
N GLU A 38 2.43 -1.55 9.83
CA GLU A 38 2.87 -1.58 11.22
C GLU A 38 3.93 -0.53 11.52
N THR A 39 4.68 -0.08 10.52
CA THR A 39 5.64 0.99 10.71
C THR A 39 5.18 2.27 10.05
N GLY A 40 4.05 2.23 9.35
CA GLY A 40 3.52 3.41 8.69
C GLY A 40 4.25 3.80 7.43
N GLU A 41 4.86 2.82 6.76
CA GLU A 41 5.70 3.10 5.61
C GLU A 41 5.40 2.25 4.39
N GLY A 42 5.80 2.75 3.23
CA GLY A 42 5.83 1.96 2.01
C GLY A 42 7.19 2.15 1.38
N VAL A 43 7.83 1.05 1.01
CA VAL A 43 9.22 1.04 0.57
C VAL A 43 9.32 0.58 -0.87
N MET A 44 10.13 1.27 -1.67
CA MET A 44 10.39 0.86 -3.04
C MET A 44 11.29 -0.35 -3.03
N LEU A 45 10.81 -1.48 -3.57
CA LEU A 45 11.60 -2.69 -3.61
C LEU A 45 12.27 -2.90 -4.96
N ARG A 46 11.64 -2.41 -6.01
CA ARG A 46 12.22 -2.51 -7.35
C ARG A 46 11.67 -1.40 -8.21
N ASN A 47 12.52 -0.78 -9.01
CA ASN A 47 12.11 0.28 -9.93
C ASN A 47 13.07 0.22 -11.11
N ASP A 48 12.62 -0.34 -12.22
CA ASP A 48 13.49 -0.56 -13.38
C ASP A 48 13.85 0.74 -14.07
N ASN A 49 13.02 1.78 -13.94
CA ASN A 49 13.32 3.06 -14.53
C ASN A 49 14.28 3.87 -13.65
N ARG A 50 14.23 3.65 -12.36
CA ARG A 50 15.08 4.35 -11.42
C ARG A 50 15.59 3.39 -10.35
N PRO A 51 16.56 2.53 -10.72
CA PRO A 51 17.08 1.55 -9.75
C PRO A 51 17.69 2.21 -8.52
N ASP A 52 18.09 3.47 -8.64
CA ASP A 52 18.64 4.19 -7.51
C ASP A 52 17.58 4.48 -6.43
N ARG A 53 16.31 4.27 -6.74
CA ARG A 53 15.24 4.50 -5.79
C ARG A 53 14.90 3.30 -4.92
N VAL A 54 15.56 2.16 -5.11
CA VAL A 54 15.30 0.99 -4.28
C VAL A 54 15.67 1.32 -2.83
N GLY A 55 14.78 1.02 -1.91
CA GLY A 55 14.96 1.35 -0.50
C GLY A 55 14.36 2.70 -0.11
N PHE A 56 13.90 3.46 -1.09
CA PHE A 56 13.33 4.77 -0.85
C PHE A 56 11.94 4.63 -0.22
N LEU A 57 11.61 5.49 0.70
CA LEU A 57 10.29 5.47 1.32
C LEU A 57 9.33 6.27 0.47
N VAL A 58 8.50 5.57 -0.28
CA VAL A 58 7.53 6.25 -1.13
C VAL A 58 6.28 6.64 -0.35
N VAL A 59 6.05 6.01 0.79
CA VAL A 59 4.92 6.31 1.66
C VAL A 59 5.44 6.46 3.07
N THR A 60 5.00 7.51 3.76
CA THR A 60 5.35 7.72 5.17
C THR A 60 4.09 8.18 5.90
N ASP A 61 4.14 8.15 7.21
CA ASP A 61 3.04 8.64 8.05
C ASP A 61 1.68 8.02 7.72
N LEU A 62 1.69 6.73 7.44
CA LEU A 62 0.48 6.02 7.09
C LEU A 62 -0.34 5.77 8.35
N VAL A 63 -1.57 6.23 8.36
CA VAL A 63 -2.48 6.00 9.49
C VAL A 63 -3.85 5.63 8.96
N ALA A 64 -4.57 4.84 9.73
CA ALA A 64 -5.91 4.42 9.34
C ALA A 64 -6.83 5.61 9.20
N GLY A 65 -7.71 5.55 8.22
CA GLY A 65 -8.68 6.60 7.99
C GLY A 65 -10.00 6.27 8.65
N ASP A 66 -11.05 6.94 8.20
CA ASP A 66 -12.36 6.76 8.80
C ASP A 66 -13.01 5.45 8.40
N GLY A 67 -12.79 5.00 7.20
CA GLY A 67 -13.42 3.77 6.73
C GLY A 67 -12.51 2.58 6.92
N PRO A 68 -13.05 1.38 6.78
CA PRO A 68 -12.28 0.16 7.02
C PRO A 68 -11.20 -0.13 5.98
N ALA A 69 -11.27 0.49 4.85
CA ALA A 69 -10.29 0.24 3.80
C ALA A 69 -9.68 1.53 3.31
N GLU A 70 -9.49 2.47 4.24
CA GLU A 70 -8.96 3.78 3.90
C GLU A 70 -7.85 4.18 4.85
N TRP A 71 -6.86 4.86 4.30
CA TRP A 71 -5.73 5.37 5.09
C TRP A 71 -5.36 6.74 4.57
N SER A 72 -4.68 7.52 5.40
CA SER A 72 -4.07 8.75 4.93
C SER A 72 -2.57 8.60 5.14
N ALA A 73 -1.81 9.32 4.34
CA ALA A 73 -0.36 9.19 4.37
C ALA A 73 0.28 10.36 3.66
N GLN A 74 1.62 10.37 3.67
CA GLN A 74 2.39 11.25 2.83
C GLN A 74 2.98 10.35 1.75
N VAL A 75 2.85 10.75 0.49
CA VAL A 75 3.34 9.97 -0.63
C VAL A 75 4.29 10.81 -1.44
N TYR A 76 5.39 10.23 -1.87
CA TYR A 76 6.37 10.98 -2.64
C TYR A 76 5.86 11.21 -4.06
N ALA A 77 5.70 12.47 -4.41
CA ALA A 77 5.25 12.85 -5.74
C ALA A 77 6.52 13.14 -6.56
N ALA A 78 6.94 12.17 -7.34
CA ALA A 78 8.20 12.25 -8.06
C ALA A 78 8.30 13.47 -8.98
N ARG A 79 7.22 13.83 -9.62
CA ARG A 79 7.25 14.98 -10.50
C ARG A 79 7.52 16.28 -9.77
N LEU A 80 7.11 16.34 -8.50
CA LEU A 80 7.29 17.55 -7.71
C LEU A 80 8.51 17.48 -6.83
N GLY A 81 9.08 16.29 -6.68
CA GLY A 81 10.24 16.11 -5.83
C GLY A 81 9.95 16.30 -4.36
N GLU A 82 8.72 16.03 -3.93
CA GLU A 82 8.36 16.23 -2.53
C GLU A 82 7.21 15.32 -2.14
N TYR A 83 7.03 15.15 -0.83
CA TYR A 83 5.92 14.35 -0.32
C TYR A 83 4.65 15.19 -0.32
N ARG A 84 3.54 14.55 -0.59
CA ARG A 84 2.24 15.18 -0.59
C ARG A 84 1.25 14.31 0.17
N LYS A 85 0.31 14.96 0.81
CA LYS A 85 -0.73 14.26 1.52
C LYS A 85 -1.55 13.45 0.52
N ALA A 86 -1.87 12.23 0.88
CA ALA A 86 -2.58 11.34 0.00
C ALA A 86 -3.60 10.52 0.77
N GLN A 87 -4.60 10.06 0.06
CA GLN A 87 -5.54 9.10 0.59
C GLN A 87 -5.23 7.77 -0.08
N ILE A 88 -5.22 6.69 0.68
CA ILE A 88 -4.96 5.37 0.15
C ILE A 88 -6.20 4.54 0.40
N THR A 89 -6.69 3.87 -0.63
CA THR A 89 -7.91 3.09 -0.55
C THR A 89 -7.69 1.72 -1.15
N LEU A 90 -8.18 0.69 -0.49
CA LEU A 90 -8.24 -0.64 -1.06
C LEU A 90 -9.64 -0.82 -1.64
N THR A 91 -9.72 -0.97 -2.95
CA THR A 91 -11.02 -1.19 -3.56
C THR A 91 -11.41 -2.65 -3.49
N ASP A 92 -10.41 -3.54 -3.42
CA ASP A 92 -10.61 -4.94 -3.14
C ASP A 92 -9.27 -5.51 -2.72
N GLU A 93 -9.18 -6.82 -2.54
CA GLU A 93 -7.95 -7.44 -2.05
C GLU A 93 -6.75 -7.23 -2.95
N SER A 94 -6.97 -6.99 -4.20
CA SER A 94 -5.87 -6.89 -5.15
C SER A 94 -5.67 -5.51 -5.74
N ARG A 95 -6.41 -4.51 -5.28
CA ARG A 95 -6.30 -3.17 -5.84
C ARG A 95 -6.16 -2.10 -4.78
N MET A 96 -5.12 -1.29 -4.90
CA MET A 96 -4.86 -0.19 -4.00
C MET A 96 -4.76 1.08 -4.82
N ILE A 97 -5.37 2.16 -4.35
CA ILE A 97 -5.34 3.42 -5.08
C ILE A 97 -4.79 4.51 -4.19
N PHE A 98 -3.78 5.22 -4.70
CA PHE A 98 -3.25 6.42 -4.06
C PHE A 98 -3.91 7.61 -4.74
N THR A 99 -4.50 8.50 -3.98
CA THR A 99 -5.09 9.72 -4.53
C THR A 99 -4.42 10.92 -3.89
N VAL A 100 -3.83 11.75 -4.74
CA VAL A 100 -3.11 12.93 -4.30
C VAL A 100 -3.75 14.14 -4.93
N LYS A 101 -3.95 15.19 -4.15
CA LYS A 101 -4.52 16.40 -4.65
C LYS A 101 -3.40 17.41 -4.88
N VAL A 102 -3.30 17.91 -6.09
CA VAL A 102 -2.29 18.90 -6.43
C VAL A 102 -3.02 20.11 -6.97
N GLY A 103 -3.10 21.15 -6.17
CA GLY A 103 -3.91 22.31 -6.53
C GLY A 103 -5.37 21.92 -6.62
N PHE A 104 -5.97 22.11 -7.75
CA PHE A 104 -7.36 21.75 -7.98
C PHE A 104 -7.50 20.40 -8.65
N VAL A 105 -6.39 19.73 -8.92
CA VAL A 105 -6.42 18.48 -9.67
C VAL A 105 -6.19 17.31 -8.73
N ARG A 106 -6.96 16.25 -8.92
CA ARG A 106 -6.75 15.02 -8.20
C ARG A 106 -6.06 14.05 -9.12
N ARG A 107 -5.02 13.41 -8.63
CA ARG A 107 -4.31 12.41 -9.41
C ARG A 107 -4.36 11.11 -8.67
N SER A 108 -4.66 10.05 -9.38
CA SER A 108 -4.75 8.73 -8.78
C SER A 108 -3.81 7.77 -9.47
N VAL A 109 -3.23 6.87 -8.68
CA VAL A 109 -2.35 5.84 -9.17
C VAL A 109 -2.86 4.52 -8.61
N GLU A 110 -3.01 3.55 -9.46
CA GLU A 110 -3.51 2.26 -9.04
C GLU A 110 -2.35 1.27 -8.92
N TRP A 111 -2.41 0.42 -7.91
CA TRP A 111 -1.41 -0.61 -7.67
C TRP A 111 -2.13 -1.94 -7.57
N THR A 112 -1.50 -2.97 -8.12
CA THR A 112 -2.05 -4.31 -8.09
C THR A 112 -1.25 -5.17 -7.13
N ARG A 113 -1.92 -5.93 -6.29
CA ARG A 113 -1.24 -6.80 -5.34
C ARG A 113 -0.57 -7.96 -6.08
N VAL A 114 0.67 -8.25 -5.69
CA VAL A 114 1.40 -9.39 -6.24
C VAL A 114 1.92 -10.21 -5.08
N SER A 115 2.17 -11.48 -5.32
CA SER A 115 2.65 -12.36 -4.26
C SER A 115 4.13 -12.18 -3.99
N GLU A 116 4.87 -11.70 -4.97
CA GLU A 116 6.28 -11.47 -4.80
C GLU A 116 6.77 -10.47 -5.83
N VAL A 117 7.91 -9.87 -5.57
CA VAL A 117 8.51 -8.91 -6.47
C VAL A 117 9.43 -9.69 -7.41
N PRO A 118 9.31 -9.51 -8.73
CA PRO A 118 10.16 -10.25 -9.68
C PRO A 118 11.62 -9.95 -9.43
N THR A 119 12.45 -10.97 -9.62
CA THR A 119 13.89 -10.77 -9.43
C THR A 119 14.49 -10.31 -10.73
N GLU A 120 15.72 -9.85 -10.62
CA GLU A 120 16.43 -9.37 -11.77
C GLU A 120 16.55 -10.42 -12.82
N ALA A 121 16.79 -11.62 -12.42
CA ALA A 121 16.99 -12.70 -13.33
C ALA A 121 15.82 -12.92 -14.26
N ASP A 122 14.66 -12.60 -13.82
CA ASP A 122 13.49 -12.80 -14.64
C ASP A 122 13.49 -11.94 -15.86
N GLY A 123 14.12 -10.82 -15.79
CA GLY A 123 14.11 -9.93 -16.91
C GLY A 123 15.17 -10.28 -17.90
N GLY A 124 16.05 -11.13 -17.50
CA GLY A 124 17.20 -11.46 -18.32
C GLY A 124 16.87 -12.19 -19.56
#